data_2168d251947bb621e75e3656203031b8
#
_entry.id   2168d251947bb621e75e3656203031b8
#
_cell.length_a   1.000
_cell.length_b   1.000
_cell.length_c   1.000
_cell.angle_alpha   90.00
_cell.angle_beta   90.00
_cell.angle_gamma   90.00
#
_symmetry.space_group_name_H-M   'P 1'
#
loop_
_entity.id
_entity.type
_entity.pdbx_description
1 polymer ?
#
loop_
_entity_poly.entity_id
_entity_poly.type
_entity_poly.pdbx_seq_one_letter_code
_entity_poly.pdbx_strand_id
1 'polypeptide(L)'
;TAIMLSNHGGRQLDGSRSPFDQLPAIADAVGGKLEIILDGGIRRGSHVLKALSLGATACSFGKGFLFALGAGGQKGVEAILQRMHDEIRRDMILLGVKNVKAEPSLPALPVRPIRXTXSSGTCGRSXLX
;
A
#
# COMPACT_ATOMS: atom_id res chain seq x y z
N THR A 1 15.34 -6.21 -13.25
CA THR A 1 15.78 -5.72 -11.92
C THR A 1 14.61 -5.01 -11.27
N ALA A 2 14.40 -5.27 -9.97
CA ALA A 2 13.28 -4.70 -9.22
C ALA A 2 13.76 -4.16 -7.87
N ILE A 3 13.03 -3.21 -7.32
CA ILE A 3 13.22 -2.75 -5.95
C ILE A 3 11.96 -3.07 -5.14
N MET A 4 12.15 -3.41 -3.88
CA MET A 4 11.02 -3.60 -2.96
C MET A 4 10.96 -2.40 -2.01
N LEU A 5 9.88 -1.66 -2.11
CA LEU A 5 9.63 -0.48 -1.28
C LEU A 5 8.88 -0.94 -0.02
N SER A 6 9.57 -0.94 1.11
CA SER A 6 9.05 -1.52 2.35
C SER A 6 9.54 -0.75 3.57
N ASN A 7 8.69 -0.63 4.59
CA ASN A 7 9.09 -0.19 5.92
C ASN A 7 9.11 -1.38 6.91
N HIS A 8 9.18 -2.61 6.38
CA HIS A 8 9.21 -3.84 7.16
C HIS A 8 8.00 -3.98 8.09
N GLY A 9 6.84 -3.46 7.64
CA GLY A 9 5.60 -3.49 8.44
C GLY A 9 5.62 -2.57 9.64
N GLY A 10 6.53 -1.58 9.65
CA GLY A 10 6.69 -0.62 10.74
C GLY A 10 7.40 -1.18 11.96
N ARG A 11 8.17 -2.26 11.81
CA ARG A 11 8.74 -2.98 12.96
C ARG A 11 10.21 -2.64 13.25
N GLN A 12 10.96 -2.25 12.24
CA GLN A 12 12.42 -2.05 12.43
C GLN A 12 12.74 -0.61 12.81
N LEU A 13 12.37 0.33 11.97
CA LEU A 13 12.61 1.74 12.24
C LEU A 13 11.29 2.41 12.60
N ASP A 14 11.14 2.78 13.86
CA ASP A 14 9.96 3.49 14.33
C ASP A 14 9.90 4.88 13.67
N GLY A 15 8.70 5.27 13.27
CA GLY A 15 8.50 6.56 12.62
C GLY A 15 8.88 6.60 11.14
N SER A 16 9.28 5.46 10.55
CA SER A 16 9.55 5.44 9.11
C SER A 16 8.26 5.71 8.32
N ARG A 17 8.40 6.41 7.21
CA ARG A 17 7.25 6.76 6.36
C ARG A 17 6.61 5.51 5.77
N SER A 18 5.32 5.63 5.51
CA SER A 18 4.58 4.58 4.82
C SER A 18 5.16 4.36 3.42
N PRO A 19 5.40 3.11 3.01
CA PRO A 19 5.84 2.83 1.63
C PRO A 19 4.86 3.39 0.60
N PHE A 20 3.57 3.39 0.90
CA PHE A 20 2.54 3.91 0.01
C PHE A 20 2.72 5.41 -0.24
N ASP A 21 3.06 6.18 0.81
CA ASP A 21 3.27 7.63 0.69
C ASP A 21 4.57 7.97 -0.07
N GLN A 22 5.54 7.05 -0.07
CA GLN A 22 6.80 7.24 -0.79
C GLN A 22 6.71 6.80 -2.26
N LEU A 23 5.72 5.98 -2.59
CA LEU A 23 5.63 5.35 -3.90
C LEU A 23 5.65 6.35 -5.07
N PRO A 24 4.86 7.43 -5.07
CA PRO A 24 4.87 8.34 -6.22
C PRO A 24 6.26 8.95 -6.47
N ALA A 25 6.92 9.43 -5.41
CA ALA A 25 8.24 10.05 -5.54
C ALA A 25 9.29 9.06 -6.03
N ILE A 26 9.19 7.80 -5.59
CA ILE A 26 10.13 6.75 -6.02
C ILE A 26 9.84 6.34 -7.46
N ALA A 27 8.57 6.21 -7.83
CA ALA A 27 8.19 5.89 -9.21
C ALA A 27 8.72 6.95 -10.19
N ASP A 28 8.57 8.22 -9.82
CA ASP A 28 9.12 9.34 -10.61
C ASP A 28 10.65 9.25 -10.71
N ALA A 29 11.32 8.95 -9.60
CA ALA A 29 12.78 8.91 -9.55
C ALA A 29 13.37 7.76 -10.38
N VAL A 30 12.73 6.59 -10.39
CA VAL A 30 13.23 5.47 -11.18
C VAL A 30 12.85 5.56 -12.66
N GLY A 31 11.81 6.35 -12.98
CA GLY A 31 11.45 6.65 -14.37
C GLY A 31 11.20 5.41 -15.24
N GLY A 32 10.61 4.38 -14.69
CA GLY A 32 10.32 3.15 -15.43
C GLY A 32 11.52 2.23 -15.66
N LYS A 33 12.70 2.57 -15.16
CA LYS A 33 13.91 1.76 -15.35
C LYS A 33 13.94 0.51 -14.45
N LEU A 34 13.15 0.51 -13.40
CA LEU A 34 13.08 -0.59 -12.44
C LEU A 34 11.62 -0.92 -12.16
N GLU A 35 11.36 -2.19 -11.91
CA GLU A 35 10.07 -2.61 -11.38
C GLU A 35 9.99 -2.26 -9.89
N ILE A 36 8.83 -1.86 -9.43
CA ILE A 36 8.62 -1.49 -8.03
C ILE A 36 7.63 -2.45 -7.39
N ILE A 37 8.06 -3.16 -6.36
CA ILE A 37 7.18 -4.01 -5.55
C ILE A 37 6.84 -3.23 -4.28
N LEU A 38 5.57 -2.87 -4.10
CA LEU A 38 5.15 -2.18 -2.88
C LEU A 38 4.84 -3.20 -1.79
N ASP A 39 5.55 -3.11 -0.66
CA ASP A 39 5.36 -3.99 0.48
C ASP A 39 4.99 -3.18 1.73
N GLY A 40 3.92 -3.58 2.38
CA GLY A 40 3.46 -2.99 3.62
C GLY A 40 2.12 -2.29 3.49
N GLY A 41 1.24 -2.55 4.45
CA GLY A 41 -0.06 -1.90 4.52
C GLY A 41 -1.13 -2.43 3.59
N ILE A 42 -0.82 -3.33 2.70
CA ILE A 42 -1.80 -3.92 1.78
C ILE A 42 -2.73 -4.87 2.55
N ARG A 43 -4.03 -4.61 2.51
CA ARG A 43 -5.05 -5.39 3.23
C ARG A 43 -6.31 -5.64 2.39
N ARG A 44 -6.48 -4.96 1.28
CA ARG A 44 -7.68 -5.00 0.44
C ARG A 44 -7.27 -4.98 -1.03
N GLY A 45 -8.13 -5.51 -1.89
CA GLY A 45 -7.93 -5.44 -3.34
C GLY A 45 -7.81 -4.00 -3.84
N SER A 46 -8.58 -3.07 -3.26
CA SER A 46 -8.50 -1.66 -3.63
C SER A 46 -7.12 -1.04 -3.33
N HIS A 47 -6.41 -1.53 -2.29
CA HIS A 47 -5.06 -1.05 -2.01
C HIS A 47 -4.08 -1.46 -3.13
N VAL A 48 -4.27 -2.67 -3.68
CA VAL A 48 -3.46 -3.14 -4.81
C VAL A 48 -3.67 -2.23 -6.02
N LEU A 49 -4.93 -1.97 -6.40
CA LEU A 49 -5.22 -1.12 -7.55
C LEU A 49 -4.67 0.31 -7.37
N LYS A 50 -4.76 0.86 -6.17
CA LYS A 50 -4.19 2.18 -5.88
C LYS A 50 -2.67 2.19 -6.01
N ALA A 51 -2.00 1.14 -5.54
CA ALA A 51 -0.55 1.05 -5.67
C ALA A 51 -0.13 0.95 -7.14
N LEU A 52 -0.83 0.12 -7.92
CA LEU A 52 -0.55 -0.02 -9.35
C LEU A 52 -0.78 1.31 -10.09
N SER A 53 -1.83 2.06 -9.74
CA SER A 53 -2.10 3.35 -10.38
C SER A 53 -1.06 4.42 -10.03
N LEU A 54 -0.27 4.22 -8.98
CA LEU A 54 0.79 5.12 -8.57
C LEU A 54 2.19 4.66 -9.01
N GLY A 55 2.25 3.62 -9.84
CA GLY A 55 3.51 3.19 -10.44
C GLY A 55 4.14 1.92 -9.87
N ALA A 56 3.46 1.23 -8.94
CA ALA A 56 3.94 -0.08 -8.53
C ALA A 56 3.71 -1.11 -9.63
N THR A 57 4.63 -2.05 -9.81
CA THR A 57 4.48 -3.20 -10.70
C THR A 57 3.73 -4.34 -10.00
N ALA A 58 3.95 -4.48 -8.69
CA ALA A 58 3.35 -5.55 -7.90
C ALA A 58 3.22 -5.12 -6.44
N CYS A 59 2.43 -5.87 -5.68
CA CYS A 59 2.28 -5.65 -4.25
C CYS A 59 2.60 -6.92 -3.47
N SER A 60 3.17 -6.72 -2.28
CA SER A 60 3.43 -7.78 -1.32
C SER A 60 2.60 -7.51 -0.05
N PHE A 61 2.15 -8.54 0.62
CA PHE A 61 1.50 -8.37 1.91
C PHE A 61 1.86 -9.50 2.87
N GLY A 62 2.43 -9.13 4.02
CA GLY A 62 2.86 -10.08 5.04
C GLY A 62 1.82 -10.30 6.12
N LYS A 63 1.43 -9.24 6.83
CA LYS A 63 0.54 -9.36 8.00
C LYS A 63 -0.84 -9.93 7.65
N GLY A 64 -1.39 -9.57 6.49
CA GLY A 64 -2.66 -10.13 6.06
C GLY A 64 -2.60 -11.65 5.89
N PHE A 65 -1.53 -12.12 5.26
CA PHE A 65 -1.27 -13.56 5.12
C PHE A 65 -1.10 -14.22 6.49
N LEU A 66 -0.26 -13.66 7.36
CA LEU A 66 0.03 -14.24 8.68
C LEU A 66 -1.21 -14.33 9.56
N PHE A 67 -2.04 -13.28 9.57
CA PHE A 67 -3.27 -13.29 10.37
C PHE A 67 -4.27 -14.32 9.84
N ALA A 68 -4.38 -14.45 8.51
CA ALA A 68 -5.25 -15.44 7.90
C ALA A 68 -4.78 -16.86 8.20
N LEU A 69 -3.46 -17.08 8.15
CA LEU A 69 -2.85 -18.36 8.50
C LEU A 69 -3.14 -18.70 9.97
N GLY A 70 -2.93 -17.74 10.87
CA GLY A 70 -3.19 -17.95 12.29
C GLY A 70 -4.66 -18.18 12.64
N ALA A 71 -5.57 -17.56 11.90
CA ALA A 71 -7.00 -17.68 12.16
C ALA A 71 -7.62 -18.98 11.60
N GLY A 72 -7.12 -19.47 10.46
CA GLY A 72 -7.79 -20.59 9.78
C GLY A 72 -6.86 -21.51 8.99
N GLY A 73 -5.56 -21.47 9.28
CA GLY A 73 -4.60 -22.33 8.57
C GLY A 73 -4.64 -22.12 7.07
N GLN A 74 -4.49 -23.18 6.33
CA GLN A 74 -4.52 -23.13 4.86
C GLN A 74 -5.82 -22.52 4.34
N LYS A 75 -6.96 -22.93 4.91
CA LYS A 75 -8.27 -22.40 4.47
C LYS A 75 -8.38 -20.89 4.70
N GLY A 76 -7.79 -20.39 5.77
CA GLY A 76 -7.74 -18.95 6.04
C GLY A 76 -6.95 -18.20 4.96
N VAL A 77 -5.81 -18.76 4.56
CA VAL A 77 -4.98 -18.19 3.50
C VAL A 77 -5.73 -18.19 2.16
N GLU A 78 -6.34 -19.32 1.82
CA GLU A 78 -7.13 -19.43 0.58
C GLU A 78 -8.26 -18.38 0.57
N ALA A 79 -8.95 -18.22 1.69
CA ALA A 79 -10.05 -17.28 1.81
C ALA A 79 -9.59 -15.83 1.62
N ILE A 80 -8.46 -15.42 2.22
CA ILE A 80 -7.99 -14.03 2.06
C ILE A 80 -7.52 -13.77 0.63
N LEU A 81 -6.87 -14.74 -0.01
CA LEU A 81 -6.45 -14.59 -1.40
C LEU A 81 -7.65 -14.50 -2.34
N GLN A 82 -8.65 -15.36 -2.14
CA GLN A 82 -9.88 -15.30 -2.93
C GLN A 82 -10.59 -13.95 -2.75
N ARG A 83 -10.73 -13.50 -1.50
CA ARG A 83 -11.33 -12.21 -1.21
C ARG A 83 -10.60 -11.06 -1.91
N MET A 84 -9.27 -11.05 -1.86
CA MET A 84 -8.49 -10.01 -2.52
C MET A 84 -8.70 -10.03 -4.03
N HIS A 85 -8.70 -11.23 -4.63
CA HIS A 85 -8.97 -11.40 -6.05
C HIS A 85 -10.36 -10.84 -6.42
N ASP A 86 -11.38 -11.19 -5.63
CA ASP A 86 -12.75 -10.74 -5.90
C ASP A 86 -12.90 -9.23 -5.74
N GLU A 87 -12.22 -8.64 -4.75
CA GLU A 87 -12.20 -7.19 -4.56
C GLU A 87 -11.53 -6.49 -5.75
N ILE A 88 -10.38 -7.00 -6.19
CA ILE A 88 -9.66 -6.44 -7.35
C ILE A 88 -10.58 -6.50 -8.59
N ARG A 89 -11.16 -7.65 -8.85
CA ARG A 89 -12.02 -7.85 -10.02
C ARG A 89 -13.23 -6.89 -9.99
N ARG A 90 -13.92 -6.82 -8.85
CA ARG A 90 -15.07 -5.93 -8.69
C ARG A 90 -14.66 -4.46 -8.91
N ASP A 91 -13.57 -4.05 -8.28
CA ASP A 91 -13.14 -2.65 -8.35
C ASP A 91 -12.66 -2.30 -9.77
N MET A 92 -12.02 -3.24 -10.48
CA MET A 92 -11.67 -3.05 -11.89
C MET A 92 -12.90 -2.83 -12.76
N ILE A 93 -13.97 -3.61 -12.53
CA ILE A 93 -15.23 -3.44 -13.27
C ILE A 93 -15.81 -2.04 -13.01
N LEU A 94 -15.83 -1.63 -11.75
CA LEU A 94 -16.36 -0.32 -11.38
C LEU A 94 -15.53 0.84 -11.97
N LEU A 95 -14.24 0.62 -12.17
CA LEU A 95 -13.33 1.61 -12.77
C LEU A 95 -13.32 1.55 -14.30
N GLY A 96 -13.92 0.54 -14.91
CA GLY A 96 -13.91 0.35 -16.36
C GLY A 96 -12.56 -0.12 -16.90
N VAL A 97 -11.74 -0.76 -16.05
CA VAL A 97 -10.38 -1.18 -16.41
C VAL A 97 -10.38 -2.67 -16.77
N LYS A 98 -9.87 -3.02 -17.93
CA LYS A 98 -9.91 -4.38 -18.45
C LYS A 98 -8.82 -5.31 -17.91
N ASN A 99 -7.65 -4.77 -17.58
CA ASN A 99 -6.57 -5.56 -17.00
C ASN A 99 -5.66 -4.67 -16.15
N VAL A 100 -4.93 -5.28 -15.22
CA VAL A 100 -4.07 -4.55 -14.29
C VAL A 100 -2.76 -4.06 -14.93
N LYS A 101 -2.41 -4.60 -16.09
CA LYS A 101 -1.19 -4.22 -16.82
C LYS A 101 -1.46 -3.11 -17.85
N ALA A 102 -2.70 -2.66 -17.99
CA ALA A 102 -3.07 -1.65 -18.98
C ALA A 102 -2.63 -0.27 -18.51
N GLU A 103 -1.35 -0.01 -18.58
CA GLU A 103 -0.79 1.31 -18.43
C GLU A 103 -1.13 2.13 -19.69
N PRO A 104 -1.59 3.31 -19.64
CA PRO A 104 -1.93 4.24 -18.55
C PRO A 104 -3.43 4.29 -18.24
N SER A 105 -4.13 3.19 -18.30
CA SER A 105 -5.60 3.16 -18.20
C SER A 105 -6.14 3.10 -16.78
N LEU A 106 -5.27 2.86 -15.78
CA LEU A 106 -5.72 2.97 -14.39
C LEU A 106 -5.82 4.47 -14.05
N PRO A 107 -7.04 4.98 -13.81
CA PRO A 107 -7.14 6.39 -13.43
C PRO A 107 -6.39 6.63 -12.12
N ALA A 108 -5.84 7.82 -11.97
CA ALA A 108 -5.18 8.21 -10.72
C ALA A 108 -6.23 8.16 -9.59
N LEU A 109 -6.22 7.08 -8.84
CA LEU A 109 -7.19 6.90 -7.75
C LEU A 109 -6.85 7.86 -6.61
N PRO A 110 -7.84 8.60 -6.12
CA PRO A 110 -7.57 9.60 -5.08
C PRO A 110 -7.05 8.93 -3.82
N VAL A 111 -5.83 9.27 -3.45
CA VAL A 111 -5.25 8.90 -2.17
C VAL A 111 -5.38 10.13 -1.28
N ARG A 112 -6.28 10.05 -0.31
CA ARG A 112 -6.39 11.15 0.66
C ARG A 112 -5.15 11.13 1.55
N PRO A 113 -4.35 12.20 1.56
CA PRO A 113 -3.27 12.29 2.54
C PRO A 113 -3.91 12.36 3.94
N ILE A 114 -3.40 11.57 4.85
CA ILE A 114 -3.77 11.69 6.25
C ILE A 114 -3.14 13.00 6.74
N ARG A 115 -3.98 14.02 6.93
CA ARG A 115 -3.50 15.27 7.51
C ARG A 115 -3.35 15.06 9.00
N UNK A 116 -2.36 15.01 9.58
CA UNK A 116 -2.09 15.03 10.71
C UNK A 116 -2.29 16.29 11.14
N THR A 117 -3.35 16.46 11.58
CA THR A 117 -3.58 17.71 12.26
C THR A 117 -2.66 17.80 13.47
N UNK A 118 -1.68 18.22 13.31
CA UNK A 118 -0.93 18.49 14.19
C UNK A 118 -1.57 19.41 14.89
N SER A 119 -2.19 19.15 15.89
CA SER A 119 -2.68 20.13 16.85
C SER A 119 -1.46 20.93 17.30
N SER A 120 -1.45 22.20 16.99
CA SER A 120 -0.46 23.13 17.53
C SER A 120 -0.78 23.35 19.01
N GLY A 121 -0.65 22.28 19.79
CA GLY A 121 -0.60 22.39 21.24
C GLY A 121 0.75 23.01 21.57
N THR A 122 0.77 24.31 21.82
CA THR A 122 1.89 24.94 22.48
C THR A 122 2.11 24.21 23.82
N CYS A 123 3.07 23.31 23.84
CA CYS A 123 3.55 22.74 25.09
C CYS A 123 4.19 23.91 25.85
N GLY A 124 3.43 24.48 26.79
CA GLY A 124 3.95 25.49 27.70
C GLY A 124 5.10 24.85 28.50
N ARG A 125 6.31 25.32 28.26
CA ARG A 125 7.45 25.01 29.12
C ARG A 125 7.20 25.76 30.45
N SER A 126 6.67 25.03 31.44
CA SER A 126 6.74 25.51 32.82
C SER A 126 8.17 25.17 33.29
N UNK A 127 8.97 26.13 33.51
CA UNK A 127 10.12 25.97 33.84
C UNK A 127 10.21 25.62 35.16
N LEU A 128 10.64 24.81 35.35
CA LEU A 128 11.05 24.45 36.71
C LEU A 128 12.37 25.15 37.09
N UNK A 129 12.06 25.89 37.91
CA UNK A 129 13.14 26.49 38.38
C UNK A 129 13.62 25.99 39.47
#